data_5ea69f18cd2c9331735dd00968308d91
#
_entry.id   5ea69f18cd2c9331735dd00968308d91
#
_cell.length_a   1.000
_cell.length_b   1.000
_cell.length_c   1.000
_cell.angle_alpha   90.00
_cell.angle_beta   90.00
_cell.angle_gamma   90.00
#
_symmetry.space_group_name_H-M   'P 1'
#
loop_
_entity.id
_entity.type
_entity.pdbx_description
1 polymer ?
#
loop_
_entity_poly.entity_id
_entity_poly.type
_entity_poly.pdbx_seq_one_letter_code
_entity_poly.pdbx_strand_id
1 'polypeptide(L)'
;MKKYFFIISIIVFLFKTQTVFSNSLIYDVNNIEVSGKINNYLDQKKLIQIALQKAFITFVNKTLLKKDAVNLYNTKISTIEDLVFAYQIIKEEKKNKKVKLLTVNIKFDQKKITNFLARNKISYADVTNISLTLLPVFIKEKDIYIYSDNFFYNNWLESNKETKNINDILISYSLALENVEDLQYIGSNKDNLELIDIKKLTSFNEVKSYAFVLIYFAEGKLKAYVKTSIENKEIDKNFNLKVYPTNERRTYEEAILTLKEEISQIWKGQNLIDVSAPSFLDLYLDVKQINDYLKLRSVFNSLDLIEEHYVLKMTNEYTKIRLKYKGK
;
A
#
# COMPACT_ATOMS: atom_id res chain seq x y z
N MET A 1 -13.71 -51.57 -0.69
CA MET A 1 -13.05 -50.65 0.24
C MET A 1 -11.71 -50.08 -0.26
N LYS A 2 -10.78 -50.88 -0.84
CA LYS A 2 -9.47 -50.36 -1.32
C LYS A 2 -9.56 -49.28 -2.42
N LYS A 3 -10.54 -49.31 -3.34
CA LYS A 3 -10.72 -48.34 -4.41
C LYS A 3 -11.15 -46.95 -3.92
N TYR A 4 -12.00 -46.89 -2.90
CA TYR A 4 -12.42 -45.60 -2.29
C TYR A 4 -11.33 -44.94 -1.47
N PHE A 5 -10.47 -45.75 -0.83
CA PHE A 5 -9.32 -45.21 -0.09
C PHE A 5 -8.30 -44.55 -1.03
N PHE A 6 -8.12 -45.08 -2.24
CA PHE A 6 -7.25 -44.50 -3.25
C PHE A 6 -7.79 -43.17 -3.81
N ILE A 7 -9.12 -43.12 -4.04
CA ILE A 7 -9.78 -41.87 -4.53
C ILE A 7 -9.73 -40.79 -3.46
N ILE A 8 -9.97 -41.10 -2.18
CA ILE A 8 -9.87 -40.16 -1.06
C ILE A 8 -8.42 -39.69 -0.90
N SER A 9 -7.43 -40.56 -1.07
CA SER A 9 -6.00 -40.19 -1.01
C SER A 9 -5.62 -39.22 -2.13
N ILE A 10 -6.13 -39.39 -3.35
CA ILE A 10 -5.91 -38.49 -4.49
C ILE A 10 -6.57 -37.12 -4.24
N ILE A 11 -7.79 -37.09 -3.70
CA ILE A 11 -8.49 -35.84 -3.36
C ILE A 11 -7.74 -35.08 -2.27
N VAL A 12 -7.25 -35.74 -1.23
CA VAL A 12 -6.44 -35.13 -0.16
C VAL A 12 -5.10 -34.62 -0.70
N PHE A 13 -4.52 -35.27 -1.71
CA PHE A 13 -3.28 -34.82 -2.34
C PHE A 13 -3.50 -33.60 -3.22
N LEU A 14 -4.65 -33.49 -3.90
CA LEU A 14 -5.03 -32.31 -4.70
C LEU A 14 -5.29 -31.06 -3.83
N PHE A 15 -5.74 -31.23 -2.59
CA PHE A 15 -5.90 -30.11 -1.66
C PHE A 15 -4.59 -29.69 -0.96
N LYS A 16 -3.53 -30.50 -0.99
CA LYS A 16 -2.24 -30.15 -0.40
C LYS A 16 -1.27 -29.39 -1.31
N THR A 17 -1.61 -29.17 -2.57
CA THR A 17 -0.74 -28.46 -3.53
C THR A 17 -1.08 -26.96 -3.71
N GLN A 18 -1.87 -26.39 -2.82
CA GLN A 18 -1.87 -24.95 -2.69
C GLN A 18 -0.75 -24.53 -1.72
N THR A 19 0.49 -24.66 -2.17
CA THR A 19 1.49 -23.68 -1.77
C THR A 19 1.01 -22.37 -2.36
N VAL A 20 0.25 -21.63 -1.56
CA VAL A 20 0.04 -20.21 -1.78
C VAL A 20 1.44 -19.59 -1.75
N PHE A 21 2.10 -19.53 -2.92
CA PHE A 21 3.06 -18.50 -3.14
C PHE A 21 2.25 -17.21 -3.05
N SER A 22 2.19 -16.64 -1.86
CA SER A 22 1.94 -15.23 -1.68
C SER A 22 3.13 -14.50 -2.33
N ASN A 23 3.20 -14.55 -3.65
CA ASN A 23 3.95 -13.57 -4.40
C ASN A 23 3.26 -12.25 -4.08
N SER A 24 3.88 -11.45 -3.25
CA SER A 24 3.30 -10.20 -2.83
C SER A 24 3.03 -9.39 -4.10
N LEU A 25 1.74 -9.17 -4.40
CA LEU A 25 1.24 -8.40 -5.55
C LEU A 25 1.83 -6.97 -5.61
N ILE A 26 2.62 -6.63 -4.61
CA ILE A 26 3.26 -5.33 -4.48
C ILE A 26 4.34 -5.11 -5.55
N TYR A 27 5.04 -6.18 -5.99
CA TYR A 27 6.10 -6.10 -7.00
C TYR A 27 5.56 -6.18 -8.44
N ASP A 28 4.26 -6.41 -8.61
CA ASP A 28 3.59 -6.44 -9.89
C ASP A 28 2.96 -5.07 -10.18
N VAL A 29 3.36 -4.45 -11.26
CA VAL A 29 2.82 -3.16 -11.73
C VAL A 29 2.16 -3.40 -13.08
N ASN A 30 0.84 -3.36 -13.09
CA ASN A 30 0.04 -3.73 -14.22
C ASN A 30 -0.52 -2.51 -14.96
N ASN A 31 -0.88 -2.73 -16.24
CA ASN A 31 -1.58 -1.76 -17.09
C ASN A 31 -0.83 -0.43 -17.28
N ILE A 32 0.49 -0.48 -17.40
CA ILE A 32 1.28 0.72 -17.72
C ILE A 32 1.09 1.06 -19.19
N GLU A 33 0.48 2.20 -19.45
CA GLU A 33 0.24 2.71 -20.79
C GLU A 33 1.35 3.66 -21.24
N VAL A 34 1.88 3.39 -22.43
CA VAL A 34 2.86 4.24 -23.12
C VAL A 34 2.50 4.36 -24.58
N SER A 35 2.67 5.56 -25.14
CA SER A 35 2.41 5.80 -26.55
C SER A 35 3.60 6.47 -27.22
N GLY A 36 3.89 6.09 -28.44
CA GLY A 36 4.98 6.67 -29.21
C GLY A 36 5.02 6.19 -30.65
N LYS A 37 5.87 6.85 -31.46
CA LYS A 37 6.12 6.41 -32.84
C LYS A 37 6.99 5.15 -32.78
N ILE A 38 6.59 4.12 -33.51
CA ILE A 38 7.35 2.88 -33.67
C ILE A 38 7.54 2.67 -35.19
N ASN A 39 8.76 2.94 -35.68
CA ASN A 39 9.16 2.69 -37.05
C ASN A 39 10.07 1.45 -37.14
N ASN A 40 10.78 1.14 -36.06
CA ASN A 40 11.77 0.06 -36.04
C ASN A 40 11.87 -0.53 -34.58
N TYR A 41 12.71 -1.54 -34.42
CA TYR A 41 12.95 -2.21 -33.14
C TYR A 41 13.52 -1.27 -32.07
N LEU A 42 14.37 -0.31 -32.45
CA LEU A 42 14.97 0.64 -31.50
C LEU A 42 13.89 1.57 -30.88
N ASP A 43 12.90 1.98 -31.66
CA ASP A 43 11.78 2.79 -31.20
C ASP A 43 10.92 2.00 -30.21
N GLN A 44 10.68 0.71 -30.50
CA GLN A 44 9.95 -0.17 -29.59
C GLN A 44 10.72 -0.35 -28.28
N LYS A 45 12.03 -0.59 -28.34
CA LYS A 45 12.88 -0.70 -27.14
C LYS A 45 12.81 0.57 -26.28
N LYS A 46 12.91 1.75 -26.89
CA LYS A 46 12.76 3.03 -26.16
C LYS A 46 11.39 3.16 -25.51
N LEU A 47 10.33 2.72 -26.19
CA LEU A 47 8.99 2.79 -25.64
C LEU A 47 8.81 1.84 -24.44
N ILE A 48 9.42 0.66 -24.48
CA ILE A 48 9.48 -0.24 -23.33
C ILE A 48 10.27 0.39 -22.17
N GLN A 49 11.41 1.03 -22.43
CA GLN A 49 12.17 1.73 -21.40
C GLN A 49 11.34 2.83 -20.71
N ILE A 50 10.51 3.57 -21.45
CA ILE A 50 9.55 4.53 -20.87
C ILE A 50 8.52 3.81 -20.00
N ALA A 51 8.03 2.64 -20.42
CA ALA A 51 7.11 1.84 -19.62
C ALA A 51 7.77 1.36 -18.31
N LEU A 52 9.01 0.88 -18.36
CA LEU A 52 9.77 0.47 -17.18
C LEU A 52 10.00 1.63 -16.22
N GLN A 53 10.36 2.83 -16.72
CA GLN A 53 10.51 4.03 -15.90
C GLN A 53 9.20 4.41 -15.20
N LYS A 54 8.08 4.43 -15.94
CA LYS A 54 6.76 4.69 -15.37
C LYS A 54 6.38 3.65 -14.32
N ALA A 55 6.59 2.37 -14.60
CA ALA A 55 6.33 1.28 -13.68
C ALA A 55 7.16 1.40 -12.40
N PHE A 56 8.45 1.76 -12.51
CA PHE A 56 9.30 1.97 -11.37
C PHE A 56 8.82 3.15 -10.51
N ILE A 57 8.44 4.29 -11.12
CA ILE A 57 7.85 5.42 -10.40
C ILE A 57 6.55 5.00 -9.70
N THR A 58 5.70 4.21 -10.37
CA THR A 58 4.48 3.65 -9.78
C THR A 58 4.81 2.77 -8.59
N PHE A 59 5.78 1.87 -8.72
CA PHE A 59 6.24 0.98 -7.66
C PHE A 59 6.75 1.76 -6.44
N VAL A 60 7.67 2.71 -6.62
CA VAL A 60 8.22 3.48 -5.50
C VAL A 60 7.16 4.36 -4.81
N ASN A 61 6.22 4.92 -5.56
CA ASN A 61 5.09 5.65 -4.99
C ASN A 61 4.14 4.74 -4.20
N LYS A 62 3.98 3.49 -4.62
CA LYS A 62 3.16 2.51 -3.91
C LYS A 62 3.81 2.06 -2.60
N THR A 63 5.13 1.89 -2.58
CA THR A 63 5.83 1.19 -1.49
C THR A 63 6.61 2.09 -0.55
N LEU A 64 7.03 3.28 -1.00
CA LEU A 64 7.86 4.18 -0.22
C LEU A 64 7.08 5.36 0.34
N LEU A 65 7.62 5.96 1.40
CA LEU A 65 7.17 7.29 1.81
C LEU A 65 7.52 8.31 0.73
N LYS A 66 6.71 9.36 0.60
CA LYS A 66 6.84 10.38 -0.44
C LYS A 66 8.25 10.97 -0.51
N LYS A 67 8.83 11.28 0.66
CA LYS A 67 10.19 11.84 0.75
C LYS A 67 11.26 10.96 0.11
N ASP A 68 11.11 9.64 0.22
CA ASP A 68 12.07 8.65 -0.29
C ASP A 68 11.77 8.31 -1.75
N ALA A 69 10.50 8.24 -2.14
CA ALA A 69 10.06 7.98 -3.51
C ALA A 69 10.57 9.04 -4.49
N VAL A 70 10.47 10.33 -4.14
CA VAL A 70 10.92 11.46 -4.98
C VAL A 70 12.42 11.34 -5.29
N ASN A 71 13.24 10.89 -4.34
CA ASN A 71 14.68 10.73 -4.55
C ASN A 71 15.01 9.66 -5.61
N LEU A 72 14.10 8.72 -5.85
CA LEU A 72 14.31 7.62 -6.81
C LEU A 72 13.72 7.88 -8.21
N TYR A 73 12.99 8.97 -8.44
CA TYR A 73 12.36 9.25 -9.74
C TYR A 73 13.36 9.36 -10.90
N ASN A 74 14.58 9.80 -10.61
CA ASN A 74 15.65 9.96 -11.59
C ASN A 74 16.61 8.75 -11.63
N THR A 75 16.18 7.58 -11.15
CA THR A 75 16.97 6.35 -11.23
C THR A 75 17.29 6.03 -12.71
N LYS A 76 18.55 5.71 -12.99
CA LYS A 76 19.02 5.38 -14.33
C LYS A 76 18.27 4.18 -14.91
N ILE A 77 17.92 4.25 -16.19
CA ILE A 77 17.14 3.19 -16.84
C ILE A 77 17.86 1.83 -16.79
N SER A 78 19.19 1.78 -16.91
CA SER A 78 19.97 0.54 -16.77
C SER A 78 19.78 -0.11 -15.40
N THR A 79 19.74 0.68 -14.33
CA THR A 79 19.46 0.18 -12.96
C THR A 79 18.03 -0.37 -12.88
N ILE A 80 17.05 0.32 -13.48
CA ILE A 80 15.66 -0.14 -13.48
C ILE A 80 15.53 -1.45 -14.26
N GLU A 81 16.18 -1.58 -15.43
CA GLU A 81 16.21 -2.81 -16.21
C GLU A 81 16.75 -4.00 -15.39
N ASP A 82 17.79 -3.77 -14.60
CA ASP A 82 18.38 -4.79 -13.71
C ASP A 82 17.41 -5.24 -12.60
N LEU A 83 16.51 -4.35 -12.15
CA LEU A 83 15.52 -4.63 -11.10
C LEU A 83 14.30 -5.39 -11.63
N VAL A 84 14.08 -5.42 -12.95
CA VAL A 84 12.94 -6.08 -13.56
C VAL A 84 13.18 -7.59 -13.64
N PHE A 85 12.20 -8.38 -13.18
CA PHE A 85 12.17 -9.83 -13.38
C PHE A 85 11.65 -10.19 -14.76
N ALA A 86 10.51 -9.60 -15.15
CA ALA A 86 9.88 -9.82 -16.45
C ALA A 86 8.95 -8.67 -16.81
N TYR A 87 8.67 -8.51 -18.08
CA TYR A 87 7.57 -7.66 -18.56
C TYR A 87 6.79 -8.36 -19.67
N GLN A 88 5.52 -7.99 -19.83
CA GLN A 88 4.64 -8.52 -20.86
C GLN A 88 3.84 -7.40 -21.49
N ILE A 89 3.85 -7.30 -22.82
CA ILE A 89 2.94 -6.43 -23.56
C ILE A 89 1.60 -7.17 -23.66
N ILE A 90 0.58 -6.65 -22.99
CA ILE A 90 -0.77 -7.26 -22.95
C ILE A 90 -1.69 -6.68 -24.01
N LYS A 91 -1.40 -5.47 -24.49
CA LYS A 91 -2.19 -4.79 -25.53
C LYS A 91 -1.32 -3.90 -26.37
N GLU A 92 -1.56 -3.95 -27.68
CA GLU A 92 -0.94 -3.05 -28.65
C GLU A 92 -2.04 -2.50 -29.57
N GLU A 93 -2.22 -1.18 -29.57
CA GLU A 93 -3.20 -0.48 -30.40
C GLU A 93 -2.52 0.53 -31.31
N LYS A 94 -2.99 0.63 -32.55
CA LYS A 94 -2.57 1.69 -33.47
C LYS A 94 -3.46 2.92 -33.29
N LYS A 95 -2.91 3.99 -32.72
CA LYS A 95 -3.62 5.27 -32.59
C LYS A 95 -3.72 6.00 -33.95
N ASN A 96 -2.72 5.84 -34.81
CA ASN A 96 -2.68 6.27 -36.22
C ASN A 96 -1.59 5.51 -36.95
N LYS A 97 -1.33 5.85 -38.25
CA LYS A 97 -0.35 5.14 -39.12
C LYS A 97 1.06 5.00 -38.52
N LYS A 98 1.46 5.84 -37.56
CA LYS A 98 2.83 5.88 -37.00
C LYS A 98 2.88 5.78 -35.44
N VAL A 99 1.77 5.93 -34.77
CA VAL A 99 1.73 5.95 -33.28
C VAL A 99 1.05 4.72 -32.77
N LYS A 100 1.73 3.98 -31.92
CA LYS A 100 1.19 2.84 -31.19
C LYS A 100 0.99 3.20 -29.73
N LEU A 101 -0.04 2.62 -29.11
CA LEU A 101 -0.28 2.58 -27.67
C LEU A 101 0.05 1.16 -27.21
N LEU A 102 0.93 1.03 -26.24
CA LEU A 102 1.26 -0.24 -25.59
C LEU A 102 0.75 -0.21 -24.16
N THR A 103 0.12 -1.30 -23.76
CA THR A 103 -0.19 -1.57 -22.35
C THR A 103 0.72 -2.70 -21.89
N VAL A 104 1.49 -2.46 -20.83
CA VAL A 104 2.56 -3.35 -20.37
C VAL A 104 2.35 -3.69 -18.90
N ASN A 105 2.47 -4.97 -18.57
CA ASN A 105 2.60 -5.45 -17.21
C ASN A 105 4.08 -5.68 -16.90
N ILE A 106 4.54 -5.19 -15.77
CA ILE A 106 5.94 -5.29 -15.33
C ILE A 106 5.96 -5.95 -13.95
N LYS A 107 6.82 -6.96 -13.81
CA LYS A 107 7.11 -7.61 -12.55
C LYS A 107 8.53 -7.30 -12.14
N PHE A 108 8.73 -6.71 -10.96
CA PHE A 108 10.04 -6.48 -10.38
C PHE A 108 10.54 -7.72 -9.62
N ASP A 109 11.87 -7.90 -9.61
CA ASP A 109 12.52 -8.93 -8.80
C ASP A 109 12.56 -8.48 -7.33
N GLN A 110 11.81 -9.16 -6.48
CA GLN A 110 11.67 -8.83 -5.06
C GLN A 110 13.04 -8.72 -4.39
N LYS A 111 13.93 -9.71 -4.60
CA LYS A 111 15.24 -9.75 -3.96
C LYS A 111 16.14 -8.62 -4.42
N LYS A 112 16.14 -8.32 -5.73
CA LYS A 112 16.93 -7.21 -6.28
C LYS A 112 16.41 -5.86 -5.78
N ILE A 113 15.09 -5.65 -5.74
CA ILE A 113 14.45 -4.44 -5.19
C ILE A 113 14.82 -4.28 -3.72
N THR A 114 14.65 -5.31 -2.90
CA THR A 114 14.95 -5.24 -1.47
C THR A 114 16.42 -4.90 -1.23
N ASN A 115 17.33 -5.51 -1.99
CA ASN A 115 18.76 -5.21 -1.91
C ASN A 115 19.08 -3.79 -2.40
N PHE A 116 18.43 -3.31 -3.46
CA PHE A 116 18.58 -1.95 -3.96
C PHE A 116 18.15 -0.92 -2.91
N LEU A 117 16.98 -1.10 -2.29
CA LEU A 117 16.47 -0.21 -1.24
C LEU A 117 17.39 -0.25 0.00
N ALA A 118 17.83 -1.43 0.43
CA ALA A 118 18.73 -1.58 1.56
C ALA A 118 20.09 -0.88 1.35
N ARG A 119 20.69 -1.02 0.16
CA ARG A 119 21.95 -0.31 -0.20
C ARG A 119 21.77 1.21 -0.17
N ASN A 120 20.60 1.71 -0.50
CA ASN A 120 20.27 3.13 -0.46
C ASN A 120 19.74 3.57 0.91
N LYS A 121 19.64 2.67 1.91
CA LYS A 121 19.09 2.90 3.26
C LYS A 121 17.65 3.45 3.23
N ILE A 122 16.84 2.96 2.29
CA ILE A 122 15.46 3.36 2.09
C ILE A 122 14.55 2.27 2.63
N SER A 123 13.77 2.61 3.64
CA SER A 123 12.73 1.74 4.19
C SER A 123 11.53 1.70 3.25
N TYR A 124 10.85 0.56 3.18
CA TYR A 124 9.69 0.37 2.33
C TYR A 124 8.53 -0.26 3.10
N ALA A 125 7.32 0.01 2.66
CA ALA A 125 6.12 -0.60 3.20
C ALA A 125 5.76 -1.84 2.36
N ASP A 126 5.76 -3.01 2.98
CA ASP A 126 5.22 -4.24 2.40
C ASP A 126 3.75 -4.36 2.79
N VAL A 127 2.94 -3.51 2.19
CA VAL A 127 1.53 -3.36 2.53
C VAL A 127 0.63 -3.97 1.46
N THR A 128 -0.38 -4.68 1.92
CA THR A 128 -1.51 -5.11 1.11
C THR A 128 -2.57 -4.02 1.06
N ASN A 129 -3.52 -4.16 0.13
CA ASN A 129 -4.68 -3.28 0.09
C ASN A 129 -5.50 -3.42 1.36
N ILE A 130 -5.94 -2.29 1.90
CA ILE A 130 -6.88 -2.24 3.03
C ILE A 130 -8.21 -1.61 2.60
N SER A 131 -9.27 -2.02 3.29
CA SER A 131 -10.55 -1.30 3.25
C SER A 131 -10.59 -0.33 4.42
N LEU A 132 -10.90 0.93 4.16
CA LEU A 132 -10.95 2.01 5.14
C LEU A 132 -12.32 2.68 5.06
N THR A 133 -13.08 2.62 6.16
CA THR A 133 -14.34 3.35 6.27
C THR A 133 -14.06 4.79 6.68
N LEU A 134 -14.58 5.74 5.92
CA LEU A 134 -14.31 7.16 6.08
C LEU A 134 -15.56 7.91 6.48
N LEU A 135 -15.44 8.79 7.48
CA LEU A 135 -16.44 9.81 7.81
C LEU A 135 -15.79 11.19 7.72
N PRO A 136 -15.98 11.92 6.61
CA PRO A 136 -15.58 13.31 6.53
C PRO A 136 -16.64 14.20 7.18
N VAL A 137 -16.20 15.15 7.99
CA VAL A 137 -17.05 16.21 8.56
C VAL A 137 -16.48 17.54 8.09
N PHE A 138 -17.26 18.34 7.44
CA PHE A 138 -16.86 19.63 6.92
C PHE A 138 -17.41 20.75 7.79
N ILE A 139 -16.55 21.63 8.25
CA ILE A 139 -16.89 22.78 9.06
C ILE A 139 -16.52 24.02 8.26
N LYS A 140 -17.56 24.80 7.85
CA LYS A 140 -17.37 26.05 7.15
C LYS A 140 -17.83 27.18 8.07
N GLU A 141 -16.89 28.01 8.50
CA GLU A 141 -17.06 29.01 9.54
C GLU A 141 -17.56 28.37 10.86
N LYS A 142 -18.88 28.35 11.07
CA LYS A 142 -19.52 27.75 12.26
C LYS A 142 -20.49 26.63 11.93
N ASP A 143 -20.76 26.43 10.63
CA ASP A 143 -21.71 25.44 10.17
C ASP A 143 -21.03 24.09 9.96
N ILE A 144 -21.69 23.03 10.39
CA ILE A 144 -21.19 21.67 10.31
C ILE A 144 -21.99 20.92 9.26
N TYR A 145 -21.31 20.34 8.29
CA TYR A 145 -21.87 19.56 7.20
C TYR A 145 -21.39 18.11 7.31
N ILE A 146 -22.34 17.19 7.36
CA ILE A 146 -22.12 15.77 7.52
C ILE A 146 -22.94 15.04 6.46
N TYR A 147 -22.48 13.88 5.98
CA TYR A 147 -23.19 13.05 5.02
C TYR A 147 -23.59 13.79 3.73
N SER A 148 -24.85 13.68 3.31
CA SER A 148 -25.37 14.20 2.04
C SER A 148 -25.22 15.72 1.84
N ASP A 149 -25.14 16.49 2.92
CA ASP A 149 -24.94 17.95 2.85
C ASP A 149 -23.44 18.33 2.73
N ASN A 150 -22.55 17.33 2.77
CA ASN A 150 -21.11 17.52 2.79
C ASN A 150 -20.50 17.27 1.41
N PHE A 151 -19.84 18.30 0.86
CA PHE A 151 -19.11 18.17 -0.42
C PHE A 151 -18.10 17.03 -0.41
N PHE A 152 -17.33 16.88 0.66
CA PHE A 152 -16.26 15.87 0.77
C PHE A 152 -16.86 14.46 0.83
N TYR A 153 -17.97 14.27 1.51
CA TYR A 153 -18.70 13.00 1.54
C TYR A 153 -19.19 12.62 0.14
N ASN A 154 -19.83 13.53 -0.56
CA ASN A 154 -20.42 13.26 -1.88
C ASN A 154 -19.38 13.04 -2.98
N ASN A 155 -18.18 13.65 -2.86
CA ASN A 155 -17.18 13.60 -3.94
C ASN A 155 -15.95 12.74 -3.61
N TRP A 156 -15.84 12.17 -2.40
CA TRP A 156 -14.65 11.39 -2.01
C TRP A 156 -14.37 10.22 -2.93
N LEU A 157 -15.39 9.43 -3.27
CA LEU A 157 -15.24 8.26 -4.12
C LEU A 157 -15.15 8.61 -5.61
N GLU A 158 -15.71 9.77 -6.01
CA GLU A 158 -15.74 10.18 -7.42
C GLU A 158 -14.46 10.84 -7.91
N SER A 159 -13.67 11.43 -7.02
CA SER A 159 -12.44 12.17 -7.34
C SER A 159 -11.36 11.31 -8.02
N ASN A 160 -11.62 10.04 -8.29
CA ASN A 160 -10.68 9.06 -8.86
C ASN A 160 -11.00 8.68 -10.30
N LYS A 161 -12.13 9.13 -10.88
CA LYS A 161 -12.58 8.63 -12.19
C LYS A 161 -11.66 9.05 -13.34
N GLU A 162 -11.00 10.21 -13.24
CA GLU A 162 -10.14 10.73 -14.31
C GLU A 162 -8.65 10.44 -14.13
N THR A 163 -8.19 10.26 -12.91
CA THR A 163 -6.82 9.88 -12.60
C THR A 163 -6.83 8.64 -11.73
N LYS A 164 -6.43 7.48 -12.29
CA LYS A 164 -6.11 6.29 -11.47
C LYS A 164 -4.94 6.66 -10.56
N ASN A 165 -5.26 7.26 -9.43
CA ASN A 165 -4.25 7.65 -8.47
C ASN A 165 -3.66 6.39 -7.84
N ILE A 166 -2.34 6.30 -7.76
CA ILE A 166 -1.61 5.16 -7.18
C ILE A 166 -2.07 4.89 -5.74
N ASN A 167 -2.50 5.93 -5.04
CA ASN A 167 -2.98 5.83 -3.67
C ASN A 167 -4.29 5.05 -3.53
N ASP A 168 -5.13 5.02 -4.58
CA ASP A 168 -6.37 4.24 -4.60
C ASP A 168 -6.14 2.74 -4.74
N ILE A 169 -4.93 2.35 -5.14
CA ILE A 169 -4.54 0.93 -5.21
C ILE A 169 -4.25 0.38 -3.81
N LEU A 170 -3.82 1.22 -2.86
CA LEU A 170 -3.46 0.80 -1.50
C LEU A 170 -4.64 0.84 -0.53
N ILE A 171 -5.57 1.76 -0.71
CA ILE A 171 -6.70 1.97 0.18
C ILE A 171 -7.99 1.98 -0.61
N SER A 172 -8.84 0.99 -0.36
CA SER A 172 -10.23 0.98 -0.82
C SER A 172 -11.09 1.74 0.18
N TYR A 173 -11.58 2.91 -0.22
CA TYR A 173 -12.45 3.71 0.64
C TYR A 173 -13.89 3.26 0.54
N SER A 174 -14.57 3.17 1.70
CA SER A 174 -16.02 3.17 1.83
C SER A 174 -16.43 4.35 2.71
N LEU A 175 -17.59 4.93 2.45
CA LEU A 175 -18.10 6.00 3.29
C LEU A 175 -18.94 5.41 4.42
N ALA A 176 -18.86 6.03 5.59
CA ALA A 176 -19.73 5.73 6.71
C ALA A 176 -21.20 5.92 6.33
N LEU A 177 -22.04 4.98 6.70
CA LEU A 177 -23.48 5.09 6.42
C LEU A 177 -24.12 6.18 7.27
N GLU A 178 -25.04 6.92 6.66
CA GLU A 178 -25.81 7.96 7.36
C GLU A 178 -26.61 7.34 8.51
N ASN A 179 -26.47 7.91 9.70
CA ASN A 179 -27.28 7.56 10.86
C ASN A 179 -27.50 8.76 11.78
N VAL A 180 -28.57 8.70 12.55
CA VAL A 180 -29.03 9.80 13.41
C VAL A 180 -28.19 9.88 14.68
N GLU A 181 -27.70 8.76 15.17
CA GLU A 181 -26.89 8.68 16.42
C GLU A 181 -25.58 9.44 16.25
N ASP A 182 -24.89 9.26 15.11
CA ASP A 182 -23.65 9.96 14.83
C ASP A 182 -23.88 11.46 14.60
N LEU A 183 -24.99 11.84 13.93
CA LEU A 183 -25.38 13.25 13.79
C LEU A 183 -25.58 13.92 15.14
N GLN A 184 -26.29 13.27 16.07
CA GLN A 184 -26.53 13.78 17.41
C GLN A 184 -25.24 13.85 18.22
N TYR A 185 -24.40 12.82 18.13
CA TYR A 185 -23.14 12.77 18.85
C TYR A 185 -22.16 13.86 18.39
N ILE A 186 -21.98 14.03 17.08
CA ILE A 186 -21.14 15.08 16.50
C ILE A 186 -21.72 16.46 16.85
N GLY A 187 -23.02 16.67 16.67
CA GLY A 187 -23.71 17.92 16.98
C GLY A 187 -23.57 18.33 18.45
N SER A 188 -23.66 17.38 19.37
CA SER A 188 -23.52 17.62 20.82
C SER A 188 -22.09 17.97 21.22
N ASN A 189 -21.09 17.62 20.42
CA ASN A 189 -19.66 17.86 20.66
C ASN A 189 -19.05 18.89 19.70
N LYS A 190 -19.87 19.73 19.06
CA LYS A 190 -19.45 20.66 18.00
C LYS A 190 -18.26 21.57 18.35
N ASP A 191 -18.13 21.94 19.63
CA ASP A 191 -17.09 22.85 20.08
C ASP A 191 -15.73 22.13 20.32
N ASN A 192 -15.71 20.79 20.35
CA ASN A 192 -14.52 19.99 20.64
C ASN A 192 -14.43 18.72 19.76
N LEU A 193 -14.70 18.86 18.47
CA LEU A 193 -14.75 17.70 17.54
C LEU A 193 -13.44 16.93 17.45
N GLU A 194 -12.28 17.56 17.64
CA GLU A 194 -10.98 16.87 17.64
C GLU A 194 -10.80 15.93 18.86
N LEU A 195 -11.54 16.20 19.93
CA LEU A 195 -11.44 15.45 21.20
C LEU A 195 -12.49 14.34 21.32
N ILE A 196 -13.41 14.20 20.36
CA ILE A 196 -14.44 13.17 20.45
C ILE A 196 -13.83 11.76 20.47
N ASP A 197 -14.47 10.89 21.21
CA ASP A 197 -14.17 9.46 21.17
C ASP A 197 -14.82 8.85 19.92
N ILE A 198 -14.01 8.63 18.91
CA ILE A 198 -14.48 8.10 17.61
C ILE A 198 -15.02 6.66 17.71
N LYS A 199 -14.68 5.92 18.79
CA LYS A 199 -15.24 4.58 19.04
C LYS A 199 -16.72 4.62 19.44
N LYS A 200 -17.24 5.81 19.77
CA LYS A 200 -18.67 6.01 20.06
C LYS A 200 -19.49 6.30 18.78
N LEU A 201 -18.82 6.50 17.66
CA LEU A 201 -19.52 6.66 16.38
C LEU A 201 -20.04 5.29 15.93
N THR A 202 -21.35 5.19 15.76
CA THR A 202 -22.04 3.97 15.35
C THR A 202 -21.56 3.47 13.99
N SER A 203 -21.25 4.41 13.09
CA SER A 203 -20.70 4.10 11.76
C SER A 203 -19.40 3.32 11.79
N PHE A 204 -18.67 3.30 12.92
CA PHE A 204 -17.40 2.61 13.05
C PHE A 204 -17.49 1.33 13.89
N ASN A 205 -18.68 1.00 14.38
CA ASN A 205 -18.92 -0.29 15.02
C ASN A 205 -18.66 -1.42 14.01
N GLU A 206 -17.95 -2.46 14.42
CA GLU A 206 -17.60 -3.62 13.58
C GLU A 206 -16.63 -3.33 12.44
N VAL A 207 -16.10 -2.11 12.30
CA VAL A 207 -15.13 -1.74 11.27
C VAL A 207 -13.72 -1.86 11.81
N LYS A 208 -12.86 -2.62 11.12
CA LYS A 208 -11.46 -2.85 11.54
C LYS A 208 -10.54 -1.65 11.28
N SER A 209 -10.84 -0.89 10.24
CA SER A 209 -10.03 0.26 9.86
C SER A 209 -10.92 1.41 9.43
N TYR A 210 -10.73 2.57 10.04
CA TYR A 210 -11.55 3.75 9.78
C TYR A 210 -10.75 5.04 9.88
N ALA A 211 -11.27 6.09 9.24
CA ALA A 211 -10.75 7.45 9.32
C ALA A 211 -11.88 8.44 9.58
N PHE A 212 -11.71 9.24 10.60
CA PHE A 212 -12.52 10.41 10.90
C PHE A 212 -11.74 11.65 10.44
N VAL A 213 -12.31 12.44 9.54
CA VAL A 213 -11.64 13.56 8.89
C VAL A 213 -12.43 14.83 9.12
N LEU A 214 -11.93 15.71 9.97
CA LEU A 214 -12.48 17.05 10.16
C LEU A 214 -11.81 18.01 9.18
N ILE A 215 -12.59 18.75 8.43
CA ILE A 215 -12.11 19.69 7.42
C ILE A 215 -12.68 21.07 7.77
N TYR A 216 -11.81 22.01 8.09
CA TYR A 216 -12.15 23.35 8.53
C TYR A 216 -11.84 24.37 7.43
N PHE A 217 -12.83 25.11 7.01
CA PHE A 217 -12.68 26.24 6.10
C PHE A 217 -13.13 27.51 6.79
N ALA A 218 -12.19 28.35 7.19
CA ALA A 218 -12.45 29.62 7.86
C ALA A 218 -11.41 30.66 7.49
N GLU A 219 -11.81 31.92 7.38
CA GLU A 219 -10.92 33.05 7.06
C GLU A 219 -10.06 32.80 5.79
N GLY A 220 -10.61 32.14 4.79
CA GLY A 220 -9.90 31.82 3.55
C GLY A 220 -8.79 30.76 3.72
N LYS A 221 -8.75 30.03 4.82
CA LYS A 221 -7.79 28.95 5.10
C LYS A 221 -8.53 27.63 5.17
N LEU A 222 -7.92 26.58 4.63
CA LEU A 222 -8.42 25.23 4.69
C LEU A 222 -7.45 24.36 5.51
N LYS A 223 -7.95 23.74 6.54
CA LYS A 223 -7.20 22.82 7.41
C LYS A 223 -7.93 21.50 7.54
N ALA A 224 -7.21 20.44 7.81
CA ALA A 224 -7.83 19.16 8.16
C ALA A 224 -7.16 18.54 9.39
N TYR A 225 -7.97 17.92 10.22
CA TYR A 225 -7.54 17.02 11.28
C TYR A 225 -8.01 15.61 10.90
N VAL A 226 -7.07 14.70 10.79
CA VAL A 226 -7.32 13.31 10.39
C VAL A 226 -6.99 12.41 11.54
N LYS A 227 -7.98 11.66 12.01
CA LYS A 227 -7.84 10.64 13.05
C LYS A 227 -8.14 9.28 12.44
N THR A 228 -7.13 8.41 12.41
CA THR A 228 -7.25 7.08 11.81
C THR A 228 -7.08 6.00 12.87
N SER A 229 -7.83 4.92 12.73
CA SER A 229 -7.52 3.64 13.36
C SER A 229 -7.38 2.60 12.25
N ILE A 230 -6.15 2.14 12.02
CA ILE A 230 -5.84 1.16 11.00
C ILE A 230 -5.20 -0.04 11.68
N GLU A 231 -5.85 -1.22 11.59
CA GLU A 231 -5.40 -2.43 12.28
C GLU A 231 -5.13 -2.20 13.78
N ASN A 232 -6.03 -1.46 14.44
CA ASN A 232 -5.95 -1.07 15.85
C ASN A 232 -4.79 -0.11 16.23
N LYS A 233 -4.12 0.47 15.26
CA LYS A 233 -3.14 1.54 15.51
C LYS A 233 -3.80 2.88 15.25
N GLU A 234 -3.94 3.69 16.29
CA GLU A 234 -4.51 5.02 16.19
C GLU A 234 -3.42 6.05 15.91
N ILE A 235 -3.67 6.91 14.92
CA ILE A 235 -2.81 8.05 14.58
C ILE A 235 -3.70 9.23 14.25
N ASP A 236 -3.35 10.39 14.79
CA ASP A 236 -3.95 11.66 14.44
C ASP A 236 -2.91 12.64 13.89
N LYS A 237 -3.33 13.43 12.91
CA LYS A 237 -2.48 14.45 12.27
C LYS A 237 -3.29 15.65 11.79
N ASN A 238 -2.63 16.80 11.84
CA ASN A 238 -3.13 18.06 11.30
C ASN A 238 -2.45 18.39 9.97
N PHE A 239 -3.23 18.91 9.02
CA PHE A 239 -2.77 19.29 7.69
C PHE A 239 -3.24 20.70 7.33
N ASN A 240 -2.36 21.51 6.75
CA ASN A 240 -2.75 22.73 6.05
C ASN A 240 -2.94 22.39 4.57
N LEU A 241 -4.11 22.70 4.05
CA LEU A 241 -4.49 22.38 2.67
C LEU A 241 -4.41 23.65 1.80
N LYS A 242 -4.14 23.44 0.52
CA LYS A 242 -4.02 24.55 -0.43
C LYS A 242 -5.41 25.10 -0.76
N VAL A 243 -5.52 26.43 -0.79
CA VAL A 243 -6.72 27.15 -1.19
C VAL A 243 -6.51 27.80 -2.55
N TYR A 244 -7.51 27.74 -3.40
CA TYR A 244 -7.62 28.48 -4.67
C TYR A 244 -8.71 29.55 -4.51
N PRO A 245 -8.34 30.82 -4.23
CA PRO A 245 -9.32 31.83 -3.78
C PRO A 245 -10.48 32.08 -4.74
N THR A 246 -10.25 31.88 -6.03
CA THR A 246 -11.25 32.12 -7.08
C THR A 246 -12.02 30.87 -7.49
N ASN A 247 -11.70 29.68 -6.92
CA ASN A 247 -12.31 28.40 -7.29
C ASN A 247 -12.42 27.47 -6.08
N GLU A 248 -13.52 27.65 -5.36
CA GLU A 248 -13.82 26.86 -4.16
C GLU A 248 -13.94 25.35 -4.48
N ARG A 249 -14.61 25.00 -5.58
CA ARG A 249 -14.75 23.60 -6.00
C ARG A 249 -13.40 22.94 -6.22
N ARG A 250 -12.51 23.59 -6.96
CA ARG A 250 -11.13 23.10 -7.16
C ARG A 250 -10.37 22.96 -5.83
N THR A 251 -10.58 23.89 -4.89
CA THR A 251 -10.00 23.83 -3.55
C THR A 251 -10.37 22.53 -2.84
N TYR A 252 -11.65 22.16 -2.89
CA TYR A 252 -12.14 20.96 -2.23
C TYR A 252 -11.74 19.67 -2.96
N GLU A 253 -11.75 19.66 -4.28
CA GLU A 253 -11.29 18.51 -5.08
C GLU A 253 -9.80 18.22 -4.83
N GLU A 254 -8.95 19.23 -4.84
CA GLU A 254 -7.52 19.10 -4.54
C GLU A 254 -7.26 18.72 -3.07
N ALA A 255 -8.11 19.17 -2.15
CA ALA A 255 -8.06 18.77 -0.76
C ALA A 255 -8.34 17.28 -0.58
N ILE A 256 -9.33 16.73 -1.28
CA ILE A 256 -9.62 15.27 -1.27
C ILE A 256 -8.39 14.48 -1.74
N LEU A 257 -7.77 14.89 -2.86
CA LEU A 257 -6.59 14.22 -3.39
C LEU A 257 -5.41 14.26 -2.41
N THR A 258 -5.20 15.42 -1.79
CA THR A 258 -4.15 15.61 -0.78
C THR A 258 -4.40 14.73 0.45
N LEU A 259 -5.64 14.71 0.97
CA LEU A 259 -5.99 13.91 2.14
C LEU A 259 -5.87 12.40 1.86
N LYS A 260 -6.25 11.93 0.69
CA LYS A 260 -6.04 10.54 0.28
C LYS A 260 -4.54 10.18 0.26
N GLU A 261 -3.71 11.09 -0.26
CA GLU A 261 -2.25 10.89 -0.24
C GLU A 261 -1.74 10.82 1.19
N GLU A 262 -2.13 11.75 2.07
CA GLU A 262 -1.66 11.80 3.46
C GLU A 262 -2.12 10.58 4.28
N ILE A 263 -3.35 10.10 4.09
CA ILE A 263 -3.84 8.86 4.71
C ILE A 263 -3.02 7.67 4.22
N SER A 264 -2.69 7.62 2.93
CA SER A 264 -1.79 6.60 2.37
C SER A 264 -0.38 6.66 2.99
N GLN A 265 0.15 7.87 3.25
CA GLN A 265 1.44 8.04 3.94
C GLN A 265 1.38 7.56 5.40
N ILE A 266 0.26 7.79 6.11
CA ILE A 266 0.03 7.25 7.45
C ILE A 266 0.09 5.72 7.41
N TRP A 267 -0.66 5.10 6.50
CA TRP A 267 -0.70 3.64 6.35
C TRP A 267 0.67 3.04 6.03
N LYS A 268 1.40 3.61 5.07
CA LYS A 268 2.77 3.19 4.77
C LYS A 268 3.68 3.34 5.98
N GLY A 269 3.60 4.48 6.68
CA GLY A 269 4.43 4.76 7.85
C GLY A 269 4.27 3.75 8.98
N GLN A 270 3.05 3.23 9.18
CA GLN A 270 2.76 2.20 10.17
C GLN A 270 3.38 0.83 9.84
N ASN A 271 3.64 0.58 8.55
CA ASN A 271 4.05 -0.72 8.01
C ASN A 271 5.43 -0.68 7.37
N LEU A 272 6.27 0.29 7.73
CA LEU A 272 7.63 0.38 7.22
C LEU A 272 8.49 -0.77 7.70
N ILE A 273 9.13 -1.45 6.77
CA ILE A 273 10.25 -2.34 7.01
C ILE A 273 11.52 -1.50 7.00
N ASP A 274 12.12 -1.32 8.17
CA ASP A 274 13.37 -0.59 8.31
C ASP A 274 14.55 -1.48 7.87
N VAL A 275 15.09 -1.17 6.71
CA VAL A 275 16.24 -1.91 6.14
C VAL A 275 17.59 -1.26 6.47
N SER A 276 17.59 -0.16 7.25
CA SER A 276 18.81 0.60 7.55
C SER A 276 19.70 -0.08 8.59
N ALA A 277 19.11 -0.91 9.45
CA ALA A 277 19.86 -1.67 10.46
C ALA A 277 19.36 -3.13 10.49
N PRO A 278 20.26 -4.11 10.49
CA PRO A 278 19.88 -5.49 10.67
C PRO A 278 19.37 -5.71 12.10
N SER A 279 18.24 -6.37 12.21
CA SER A 279 17.71 -6.83 13.49
C SER A 279 18.08 -8.29 13.75
N PHE A 280 18.14 -8.67 15.01
CA PHE A 280 18.44 -10.03 15.41
C PHE A 280 17.29 -10.61 16.22
N LEU A 281 16.93 -11.86 15.91
CA LEU A 281 15.92 -12.62 16.64
C LEU A 281 16.55 -13.93 17.12
N ASP A 282 16.52 -14.16 18.42
CA ASP A 282 16.95 -15.43 19.00
C ASP A 282 15.75 -16.36 19.14
N LEU A 283 15.78 -17.48 18.44
CA LEU A 283 14.76 -18.53 18.50
C LEU A 283 15.26 -19.69 19.38
N TYR A 284 14.35 -20.21 20.20
CA TYR A 284 14.55 -21.46 20.94
C TYR A 284 13.60 -22.50 20.36
N LEU A 285 14.16 -23.51 19.75
CA LEU A 285 13.41 -24.53 19.01
C LEU A 285 13.63 -25.89 19.62
N ASP A 286 12.55 -26.64 19.83
CA ASP A 286 12.60 -28.05 20.20
C ASP A 286 12.93 -28.90 18.97
N VAL A 287 14.19 -28.85 18.55
CA VAL A 287 14.72 -29.59 17.42
C VAL A 287 15.50 -30.79 17.95
N LYS A 288 14.89 -31.94 17.87
CA LYS A 288 15.47 -33.20 18.40
C LYS A 288 16.31 -33.94 17.35
N GLN A 289 16.15 -33.67 16.08
CA GLN A 289 16.83 -34.35 14.99
C GLN A 289 17.40 -33.35 13.98
N ILE A 290 18.55 -33.69 13.43
CA ILE A 290 19.23 -32.87 12.40
C ILE A 290 18.33 -32.60 11.19
N ASN A 291 17.48 -33.56 10.83
CA ASN A 291 16.56 -33.40 9.70
C ASN A 291 15.51 -32.31 9.92
N ASP A 292 15.09 -32.03 11.15
CA ASP A 292 14.15 -30.95 11.45
C ASP A 292 14.85 -29.60 11.32
N TYR A 293 16.12 -29.52 11.71
CA TYR A 293 16.94 -28.34 11.46
C TYR A 293 17.12 -28.07 9.95
N LEU A 294 17.37 -29.12 9.16
CA LEU A 294 17.54 -28.96 7.70
C LEU A 294 16.25 -28.44 7.04
N LYS A 295 15.07 -28.92 7.48
CA LYS A 295 13.77 -28.38 7.01
C LYS A 295 13.61 -26.91 7.38
N LEU A 296 13.90 -26.53 8.63
CA LEU A 296 13.86 -25.16 9.10
C LEU A 296 14.82 -24.24 8.35
N ARG A 297 16.03 -24.72 8.10
CA ARG A 297 17.02 -24.02 7.29
C ARG A 297 16.50 -23.73 5.88
N SER A 298 15.82 -24.70 5.27
CA SER A 298 15.17 -24.50 3.96
C SER A 298 14.11 -23.38 4.03
N VAL A 299 13.30 -23.34 5.08
CA VAL A 299 12.31 -22.28 5.30
C VAL A 299 13.01 -20.94 5.47
N PHE A 300 14.03 -20.83 6.32
CA PHE A 300 14.76 -19.56 6.52
C PHE A 300 15.37 -19.05 5.22
N ASN A 301 15.92 -19.93 4.40
CA ASN A 301 16.48 -19.56 3.09
C ASN A 301 15.43 -19.13 2.06
N SER A 302 14.16 -19.51 2.26
CA SER A 302 13.05 -19.13 1.38
C SER A 302 12.44 -17.76 1.77
N LEU A 303 12.75 -17.25 2.97
CA LEU A 303 12.22 -15.97 3.48
C LEU A 303 13.19 -14.84 3.13
N ASP A 304 12.80 -13.97 2.20
CA ASP A 304 13.62 -12.86 1.71
C ASP A 304 14.00 -11.82 2.79
N LEU A 305 13.24 -11.80 3.89
CA LEU A 305 13.54 -10.95 5.04
C LEU A 305 14.70 -11.50 5.90
N ILE A 306 15.01 -12.78 5.83
CA ILE A 306 16.13 -13.37 6.59
C ILE A 306 17.40 -13.26 5.75
N GLU A 307 18.38 -12.53 6.25
CA GLU A 307 19.69 -12.37 5.61
C GLU A 307 20.61 -13.54 5.92
N GLU A 308 20.67 -13.91 7.20
CA GLU A 308 21.57 -14.93 7.72
C GLU A 308 20.95 -15.63 8.94
N HIS A 309 21.37 -16.84 9.19
CA HIS A 309 20.98 -17.58 10.38
C HIS A 309 22.19 -18.32 10.97
N TYR A 310 22.29 -18.29 12.29
CA TYR A 310 23.41 -18.89 13.04
C TYR A 310 22.89 -19.81 14.13
N VAL A 311 23.39 -21.05 14.19
CA VAL A 311 23.16 -21.92 15.34
C VAL A 311 24.11 -21.48 16.45
N LEU A 312 23.58 -20.88 17.51
CA LEU A 312 24.34 -20.42 18.66
C LEU A 312 24.63 -21.54 19.67
N LYS A 313 23.66 -22.46 19.80
CA LYS A 313 23.74 -23.56 20.74
C LYS A 313 22.82 -24.70 20.29
N MET A 314 23.29 -25.92 20.43
CA MET A 314 22.47 -27.12 20.23
C MET A 314 22.66 -28.05 21.45
N THR A 315 21.56 -28.45 22.05
CA THR A 315 21.50 -29.36 23.18
C THR A 315 20.51 -30.48 22.88
N ASN A 316 20.39 -31.45 23.77
CA ASN A 316 19.37 -32.50 23.64
C ASN A 316 17.93 -31.99 23.91
N GLU A 317 17.79 -30.79 24.48
CA GLU A 317 16.51 -30.20 24.86
C GLU A 317 16.06 -29.15 23.86
N TYR A 318 16.98 -28.31 23.36
CA TYR A 318 16.67 -27.23 22.45
C TYR A 318 17.84 -26.85 21.55
N THR A 319 17.51 -26.24 20.42
CA THR A 319 18.48 -25.54 19.56
C THR A 319 18.18 -24.05 19.60
N LYS A 320 19.21 -23.25 19.97
CA LYS A 320 19.16 -21.78 19.91
C LYS A 320 19.73 -21.31 18.58
N ILE A 321 18.90 -20.60 17.79
CA ILE A 321 19.27 -20.06 16.48
C ILE A 321 19.10 -18.55 16.54
N ARG A 322 20.08 -17.80 16.06
CA ARG A 322 19.99 -16.37 15.83
C ARG A 322 19.70 -16.11 14.36
N LEU A 323 18.63 -15.44 14.09
CA LEU A 323 18.31 -14.92 12.78
C LEU A 323 18.76 -13.47 12.68
N LYS A 324 19.44 -13.12 11.59
CA LYS A 324 19.67 -11.74 11.16
C LYS A 324 18.66 -11.42 10.08
N TYR A 325 17.84 -10.42 10.30
CA TYR A 325 16.75 -10.10 9.38
C TYR A 325 16.66 -8.59 9.10
N LYS A 326 16.02 -8.26 7.97
CA LYS A 326 15.73 -6.87 7.57
C LYS A 326 14.43 -6.43 8.24
N GLY A 327 14.49 -5.33 8.97
CA GLY A 327 13.33 -4.79 9.65
C GLY A 327 13.47 -4.75 11.18
N LYS A 328 12.50 -4.18 11.84
CA LYS A 328 12.40 -4.11 13.32
C LYS A 328 11.38 -5.11 13.81
#